data_dcb7f5e7eb4f4b9f8b30a7ce5a5ba628
#
_entry.id   dcb7f5e7eb4f4b9f8b30a7ce5a5ba628
#
_cell.length_a   1.000
_cell.length_b   1.000
_cell.length_c   1.000
_cell.angle_alpha   90.00
_cell.angle_beta   90.00
_cell.angle_gamma   90.00
#
_symmetry.space_group_name_H-M   'P 1'
#
loop_
_entity.id
_entity.type
_entity.pdbx_description
1 polymer ?
#
loop_
_entity_poly.entity_id
_entity_poly.type
_entity_poly.pdbx_seq_one_letter_code
_entity_poly.pdbx_strand_id
1 'polypeptide(L)'
;MKKARVFVDGALIGLVEDPKALVSQVRAMRRQGVIPTEVNISHKEFNNDVIIHTDRGRARRPLVVLQQGKPLISAEDVEKLKKKEIEFDALIKKGLIELIDAEEEEDLLIAINPSDITPAHTHMEIDPSLILGIGAAHVPFPEHNASPRVTMGAGMVKQALGFGAANMKIRPDTRGHLLHYVQKPLVHTQTSDLIGSDDRPAGQNFVVAILSFEGYNIEDALIFNKASIDRGLGRSHFFRTYEGEERRYPGGQVDRIEAPDEEVTGAHGAESYKNLDDDGVINPETVVNEKDVLIGKTSPPRFLEEPTSDLITVEKRRDTSVTM
;
A
#
# COMPACT_ATOMS: atom_id res chain seq x y z
N MET A 1 4.01 -22.73 39.94
CA MET A 1 4.01 -22.34 38.50
C MET A 1 4.57 -20.95 38.39
N LYS A 2 5.39 -20.65 37.36
CA LYS A 2 5.81 -19.26 37.12
C LYS A 2 4.61 -18.48 36.62
N LYS A 3 4.30 -17.32 37.23
CA LYS A 3 3.24 -16.41 36.76
C LYS A 3 3.59 -15.91 35.37
N ALA A 4 2.61 -15.83 34.49
CA ALA A 4 2.79 -15.25 33.13
C ALA A 4 2.77 -13.72 33.23
N ARG A 5 3.61 -13.07 32.42
CA ARG A 5 3.60 -11.61 32.30
C ARG A 5 2.48 -11.19 31.35
N VAL A 6 1.82 -10.10 31.66
CA VAL A 6 0.74 -9.53 30.83
C VAL A 6 1.20 -8.20 30.26
N PHE A 7 1.22 -8.12 28.95
CA PHE A 7 1.53 -6.91 28.19
C PHE A 7 0.27 -6.39 27.50
N VAL A 8 0.07 -5.08 27.54
CA VAL A 8 -0.97 -4.39 26.77
C VAL A 8 -0.27 -3.34 25.89
N ASP A 9 -0.39 -3.46 24.58
CA ASP A 9 0.25 -2.60 23.58
C ASP A 9 1.75 -2.39 23.86
N GLY A 10 2.45 -3.48 24.25
CA GLY A 10 3.88 -3.48 24.56
C GLY A 10 4.25 -3.07 25.98
N ALA A 11 3.33 -2.53 26.77
CA ALA A 11 3.58 -2.17 28.17
C ALA A 11 3.30 -3.35 29.10
N LEU A 12 4.24 -3.66 30.02
CA LEU A 12 4.03 -4.67 31.07
C LEU A 12 3.05 -4.12 32.12
N ILE A 13 1.87 -4.73 32.23
CA ILE A 13 0.81 -4.30 33.13
C ILE A 13 0.77 -5.13 34.42
N GLY A 14 1.12 -6.41 34.33
CA GLY A 14 1.04 -7.26 35.52
C GLY A 14 1.43 -8.70 35.29
N LEU A 15 1.05 -9.53 36.24
CA LEU A 15 1.32 -10.97 36.25
C LEU A 15 0.01 -11.73 36.45
N VAL A 16 -0.19 -12.82 35.73
CA VAL A 16 -1.34 -13.71 35.86
C VAL A 16 -0.89 -15.14 36.24
N GLU A 17 -1.68 -15.81 37.03
CA GLU A 17 -1.40 -17.21 37.45
C GLU A 17 -1.87 -18.22 36.41
N ASP A 18 -3.01 -17.97 35.78
CA ASP A 18 -3.59 -18.81 34.73
C ASP A 18 -3.77 -18.01 33.42
N PRO A 19 -2.77 -18.07 32.52
CA PRO A 19 -2.84 -17.35 31.25
C PRO A 19 -3.93 -17.88 30.32
N LYS A 20 -4.23 -19.18 30.35
CA LYS A 20 -5.26 -19.78 29.48
C LYS A 20 -6.66 -19.36 29.89
N ALA A 21 -6.91 -19.24 31.19
CA ALA A 21 -8.18 -18.70 31.69
C ALA A 21 -8.37 -17.23 31.29
N LEU A 22 -7.30 -16.41 31.39
CA LEU A 22 -7.35 -15.00 30.97
C LEU A 22 -7.63 -14.87 29.46
N VAL A 23 -6.95 -15.64 28.61
CA VAL A 23 -7.19 -15.65 27.15
C VAL A 23 -8.65 -16.00 26.85
N SER A 24 -9.16 -17.06 27.47
CA SER A 24 -10.54 -17.50 27.27
C SER A 24 -11.56 -16.45 27.73
N GLN A 25 -11.29 -15.78 28.85
CA GLN A 25 -12.15 -14.73 29.37
C GLN A 25 -12.18 -13.51 28.44
N VAL A 26 -11.04 -13.03 27.99
CA VAL A 26 -10.96 -11.85 27.08
C VAL A 26 -11.65 -12.16 25.75
N ARG A 27 -11.43 -13.35 25.17
CA ARG A 27 -12.14 -13.79 23.96
C ARG A 27 -13.65 -13.85 24.16
N ALA A 28 -14.12 -14.36 25.31
CA ALA A 28 -15.53 -14.37 25.63
C ALA A 28 -16.12 -12.96 25.78
N MET A 29 -15.41 -12.03 26.41
CA MET A 29 -15.81 -10.62 26.53
C MET A 29 -15.89 -9.94 25.16
N ARG A 30 -14.97 -10.24 24.26
CA ARG A 30 -14.99 -9.74 22.87
C ARG A 30 -16.23 -10.26 22.13
N ARG A 31 -16.52 -11.56 22.18
CA ARG A 31 -17.72 -12.16 21.57
C ARG A 31 -19.03 -11.62 22.11
N GLN A 32 -19.06 -11.26 23.40
CA GLN A 32 -20.24 -10.64 24.04
C GLN A 32 -20.35 -9.13 23.78
N GLY A 33 -19.40 -8.52 23.11
CA GLY A 33 -19.37 -7.08 22.84
C GLY A 33 -19.07 -6.22 24.07
N VAL A 34 -18.55 -6.81 25.17
CA VAL A 34 -18.14 -6.08 26.38
C VAL A 34 -16.88 -5.24 26.12
N ILE A 35 -16.02 -5.75 25.28
CA ILE A 35 -14.82 -5.05 24.80
C ILE A 35 -14.87 -4.89 23.27
N PRO A 36 -14.13 -3.93 22.69
CA PRO A 36 -14.08 -3.73 21.24
C PRO A 36 -13.67 -5.01 20.48
N THR A 37 -14.24 -5.18 19.30
CA THR A 37 -14.03 -6.34 18.43
C THR A 37 -12.60 -6.42 17.89
N GLU A 38 -11.88 -5.30 17.95
CA GLU A 38 -10.49 -5.17 17.50
C GLU A 38 -9.45 -5.58 18.56
N VAL A 39 -9.88 -5.89 19.79
CA VAL A 39 -8.95 -6.35 20.82
C VAL A 39 -8.55 -7.79 20.56
N ASN A 40 -7.26 -8.04 20.41
CA ASN A 40 -6.68 -9.37 20.21
C ASN A 40 -5.83 -9.79 21.41
N ILE A 41 -5.81 -11.09 21.69
CA ILE A 41 -5.05 -11.66 22.81
C ILE A 41 -4.39 -12.96 22.40
N SER A 42 -3.10 -13.09 22.72
CA SER A 42 -2.32 -14.30 22.49
C SER A 42 -1.56 -14.72 23.75
N HIS A 43 -1.28 -16.02 23.88
CA HIS A 43 -0.43 -16.56 24.94
C HIS A 43 0.79 -17.23 24.32
N LYS A 44 1.93 -16.60 24.41
CA LYS A 44 3.21 -17.15 23.94
C LYS A 44 3.76 -18.11 24.99
N GLU A 45 3.45 -19.40 24.83
CA GLU A 45 3.82 -20.45 25.80
C GLU A 45 5.34 -20.49 26.04
N PHE A 46 6.15 -20.24 25.01
CA PHE A 46 7.62 -20.27 25.10
C PHE A 46 8.18 -19.28 26.13
N ASN A 47 7.68 -18.04 26.11
CA ASN A 47 8.11 -16.97 27.02
C ASN A 47 7.24 -16.90 28.29
N ASN A 48 6.10 -17.58 28.27
CA ASN A 48 5.02 -17.48 29.26
C ASN A 48 4.52 -16.03 29.40
N ASP A 49 4.23 -15.40 28.25
CA ASP A 49 3.75 -14.05 28.13
C ASP A 49 2.33 -14.02 27.53
N VAL A 50 1.46 -13.22 28.11
CA VAL A 50 0.16 -12.89 27.52
C VAL A 50 0.27 -11.50 26.93
N ILE A 51 -0.04 -11.39 25.64
CA ILE A 51 0.04 -10.14 24.89
C ILE A 51 -1.36 -9.75 24.44
N ILE A 52 -1.75 -8.52 24.76
CA ILE A 52 -3.04 -7.94 24.39
C ILE A 52 -2.76 -6.73 23.49
N HIS A 53 -3.38 -6.72 22.34
CA HIS A 53 -3.33 -5.60 21.38
C HIS A 53 -4.69 -4.92 21.29
N THR A 54 -4.70 -3.61 21.51
CA THR A 54 -5.90 -2.77 21.42
C THR A 54 -5.86 -1.79 20.25
N ASP A 55 -4.70 -1.65 19.58
CA ASP A 55 -4.50 -0.72 18.47
C ASP A 55 -5.35 -1.11 17.25
N ARG A 56 -6.20 -0.18 16.79
CA ARG A 56 -7.05 -0.34 15.62
C ARG A 56 -6.29 -0.38 14.30
N GLY A 57 -5.06 0.11 14.26
CA GLY A 57 -4.20 0.12 13.06
C GLY A 57 -3.60 -1.23 12.70
N ARG A 58 -3.70 -2.25 13.55
CA ARG A 58 -3.17 -3.59 13.24
C ARG A 58 -3.99 -4.28 12.16
N ALA A 59 -3.29 -4.97 11.25
CA ALA A 59 -3.94 -5.82 10.25
C ALA A 59 -4.61 -7.02 10.91
N ARG A 60 -5.86 -7.28 10.57
CA ARG A 60 -6.67 -8.40 11.05
C ARG A 60 -7.37 -9.05 9.89
N ARG A 61 -7.71 -10.32 10.04
CA ARG A 61 -8.52 -11.03 9.08
C ARG A 61 -9.77 -11.64 9.74
N PRO A 62 -10.91 -11.68 9.04
CA PRO A 62 -12.14 -12.23 9.59
C PRO A 62 -12.13 -13.75 9.52
N LEU A 63 -12.47 -14.40 10.64
CA LEU A 63 -12.61 -15.85 10.73
C LEU A 63 -13.95 -16.22 11.34
N VAL A 64 -14.57 -17.28 10.84
CA VAL A 64 -15.82 -17.83 11.39
C VAL A 64 -15.50 -18.58 12.69
N VAL A 65 -16.22 -18.28 13.75
CA VAL A 65 -16.04 -18.94 15.05
C VAL A 65 -16.68 -20.31 15.04
N LEU A 66 -15.92 -21.31 15.52
CA LEU A 66 -16.40 -22.67 15.72
C LEU A 66 -16.59 -22.94 17.23
N GLN A 67 -17.62 -23.69 17.56
CA GLN A 67 -17.82 -24.22 18.89
C GLN A 67 -18.14 -25.72 18.81
N GLN A 68 -17.29 -26.53 19.44
CA GLN A 68 -17.40 -27.98 19.46
C GLN A 68 -17.52 -28.59 18.03
N GLY A 69 -16.74 -28.09 17.09
CA GLY A 69 -16.73 -28.54 15.70
C GLY A 69 -17.95 -28.10 14.86
N LYS A 70 -18.69 -27.07 15.29
CA LYS A 70 -19.78 -26.50 14.55
C LYS A 70 -19.62 -24.98 14.40
N PRO A 71 -19.88 -24.42 13.22
CA PRO A 71 -19.94 -22.98 13.03
C PRO A 71 -21.05 -22.36 13.90
N LEU A 72 -20.75 -21.25 14.54
CA LEU A 72 -21.77 -20.46 15.27
C LEU A 72 -22.73 -19.73 14.32
N ILE A 73 -22.24 -19.41 13.12
CA ILE A 73 -23.06 -18.77 12.09
C ILE A 73 -24.11 -19.77 11.57
N SER A 74 -25.36 -19.35 11.52
CA SER A 74 -26.45 -20.17 11.02
C SER A 74 -26.68 -19.97 9.50
N ALA A 75 -27.31 -20.94 8.85
CA ALA A 75 -27.73 -20.78 7.46
C ALA A 75 -28.67 -19.57 7.27
N GLU A 76 -29.49 -19.27 8.29
CA GLU A 76 -30.39 -18.12 8.26
C GLU A 76 -29.61 -16.78 8.26
N ASP A 77 -28.52 -16.68 9.05
CA ASP A 77 -27.68 -15.47 9.06
C ASP A 77 -27.02 -15.24 7.69
N VAL A 78 -26.57 -16.34 7.04
CA VAL A 78 -26.01 -16.28 5.68
C VAL A 78 -27.07 -15.84 4.66
N GLU A 79 -28.29 -16.36 4.75
CA GLU A 79 -29.39 -15.97 3.87
C GLU A 79 -29.78 -14.50 4.05
N LYS A 80 -29.84 -14.01 5.28
CA LYS A 80 -30.08 -12.58 5.59
C LYS A 80 -28.98 -11.69 5.05
N LEU A 81 -27.72 -12.13 5.13
CA LEU A 81 -26.61 -11.39 4.55
C LEU A 81 -26.69 -11.32 3.03
N LYS A 82 -27.02 -12.45 2.35
CA LYS A 82 -27.24 -12.50 0.89
C LYS A 82 -28.35 -11.58 0.44
N LYS A 83 -29.44 -11.51 1.20
CA LYS A 83 -30.58 -10.61 0.95
C LYS A 83 -30.29 -9.15 1.34
N LYS A 84 -29.12 -8.84 1.90
CA LYS A 84 -28.74 -7.53 2.41
C LYS A 84 -29.68 -7.00 3.52
N GLU A 85 -30.30 -7.90 4.27
CA GLU A 85 -31.12 -7.57 5.43
C GLU A 85 -30.25 -7.23 6.66
N ILE A 86 -29.04 -7.79 6.70
CA ILE A 86 -28.01 -7.49 7.71
C ILE A 86 -26.69 -7.15 7.04
N GLU A 87 -25.89 -6.32 7.67
CA GLU A 87 -24.54 -6.00 7.26
C GLU A 87 -23.53 -7.00 7.84
N PHE A 88 -22.35 -7.12 7.22
CA PHE A 88 -21.27 -7.98 7.69
C PHE A 88 -20.83 -7.63 9.13
N ASP A 89 -20.79 -6.35 9.47
CA ASP A 89 -20.48 -5.87 10.82
C ASP A 89 -21.42 -6.38 11.89
N ALA A 90 -22.67 -6.69 11.54
CA ALA A 90 -23.60 -7.27 12.50
C ALA A 90 -23.21 -8.70 12.91
N LEU A 91 -22.56 -9.47 12.03
CA LEU A 91 -22.03 -10.79 12.34
C LEU A 91 -20.83 -10.70 13.27
N ILE A 92 -19.98 -9.69 13.09
CA ILE A 92 -18.84 -9.42 13.98
C ILE A 92 -19.34 -9.02 15.38
N LYS A 93 -20.29 -8.10 15.45
CA LYS A 93 -20.89 -7.65 16.72
C LYS A 93 -21.60 -8.77 17.49
N LYS A 94 -22.14 -9.76 16.77
CA LYS A 94 -22.75 -10.95 17.39
C LYS A 94 -21.71 -12.00 17.83
N GLY A 95 -20.43 -11.81 17.55
CA GLY A 95 -19.38 -12.76 17.84
C GLY A 95 -19.43 -14.04 17.01
N LEU A 96 -20.09 -14.01 15.85
CA LEU A 96 -20.14 -15.12 14.89
C LEU A 96 -18.91 -15.14 13.99
N ILE A 97 -18.32 -13.97 13.77
CA ILE A 97 -17.07 -13.74 13.05
C ILE A 97 -16.19 -12.92 13.99
N GLU A 98 -14.93 -13.29 14.08
CA GLU A 98 -13.91 -12.57 14.85
C GLU A 98 -12.84 -11.99 13.91
N LEU A 99 -12.37 -10.77 14.26
CA LEU A 99 -11.25 -10.13 13.59
C LEU A 99 -9.96 -10.53 14.33
N ILE A 100 -9.16 -11.39 13.72
CA ILE A 100 -7.98 -12.00 14.32
C ILE A 100 -6.72 -11.40 13.72
N ASP A 101 -5.78 -10.98 14.59
CA ASP A 101 -4.45 -10.54 14.18
C ASP A 101 -3.48 -11.73 14.03
N ALA A 102 -2.31 -11.46 13.44
CA ALA A 102 -1.31 -12.50 13.17
C ALA A 102 -0.79 -13.18 14.44
N GLU A 103 -0.74 -12.48 15.57
CA GLU A 103 -0.23 -13.06 16.81
C GLU A 103 -1.26 -13.96 17.50
N GLU A 104 -2.53 -13.57 17.49
CA GLU A 104 -3.60 -14.42 18.02
C GLU A 104 -3.83 -15.64 17.13
N GLU A 105 -3.62 -15.49 15.80
CA GLU A 105 -3.78 -16.56 14.82
C GLU A 105 -2.85 -17.75 15.10
N GLU A 106 -1.64 -17.51 15.60
CA GLU A 106 -0.71 -18.57 15.98
C GLU A 106 -1.25 -19.51 17.09
N ASP A 107 -2.15 -19.01 17.93
CA ASP A 107 -2.78 -19.78 19.03
C ASP A 107 -4.07 -20.47 18.59
N LEU A 108 -4.44 -20.42 17.33
CA LEU A 108 -5.71 -20.95 16.81
C LEU A 108 -5.48 -22.17 15.93
N LEU A 109 -6.46 -23.05 15.90
CA LEU A 109 -6.54 -24.12 14.93
C LEU A 109 -7.69 -23.79 13.95
N ILE A 110 -7.33 -23.49 12.70
CA ILE A 110 -8.23 -22.98 11.68
C ILE A 110 -8.50 -24.07 10.66
N ALA A 111 -9.77 -24.40 10.41
CA ALA A 111 -10.16 -25.28 9.31
C ALA A 111 -10.26 -24.49 8.00
N ILE A 112 -9.73 -25.04 6.93
CA ILE A 112 -9.79 -24.41 5.60
C ILE A 112 -11.15 -24.64 4.95
N ASN A 113 -11.63 -25.88 5.00
CA ASN A 113 -12.91 -26.28 4.42
C ASN A 113 -13.87 -26.76 5.50
N PRO A 114 -15.18 -26.65 5.26
CA PRO A 114 -16.16 -27.23 6.20
C PRO A 114 -16.02 -28.75 6.39
N SER A 115 -15.48 -29.47 5.40
CA SER A 115 -15.21 -30.92 5.47
C SER A 115 -14.10 -31.28 6.47
N ASP A 116 -13.21 -30.35 6.77
CA ASP A 116 -12.00 -30.59 7.54
C ASP A 116 -12.20 -30.27 9.03
N ILE A 117 -13.41 -29.83 9.40
CA ILE A 117 -13.73 -29.41 10.75
C ILE A 117 -13.67 -30.62 11.71
N THR A 118 -12.89 -30.45 12.77
CA THR A 118 -12.82 -31.38 13.90
C THR A 118 -13.19 -30.63 15.22
N PRO A 119 -13.51 -31.33 16.30
CA PRO A 119 -13.81 -30.69 17.58
C PRO A 119 -12.67 -29.83 18.16
N ALA A 120 -11.44 -30.04 17.67
CA ALA A 120 -10.26 -29.29 18.08
C ALA A 120 -10.16 -27.91 17.38
N HIS A 121 -10.79 -27.73 16.22
CA HIS A 121 -10.76 -26.48 15.49
C HIS A 121 -11.52 -25.39 16.25
N THR A 122 -10.90 -24.20 16.32
CA THR A 122 -11.44 -23.03 17.00
C THR A 122 -12.15 -22.09 16.03
N HIS A 123 -11.66 -22.03 14.80
CA HIS A 123 -12.17 -21.17 13.72
C HIS A 123 -12.16 -21.89 12.37
N MET A 124 -12.81 -21.29 11.41
CA MET A 124 -12.84 -21.73 10.02
C MET A 124 -12.69 -20.50 9.09
N GLU A 125 -12.05 -20.72 7.95
CA GLU A 125 -12.01 -19.72 6.88
C GLU A 125 -13.41 -19.44 6.34
N ILE A 126 -13.67 -18.20 5.94
CA ILE A 126 -14.90 -17.83 5.24
C ILE A 126 -14.90 -18.47 3.84
N ASP A 127 -13.76 -18.39 3.17
CA ASP A 127 -13.50 -19.02 1.88
C ASP A 127 -12.01 -19.40 1.80
N PRO A 128 -11.66 -20.58 1.29
CA PRO A 128 -10.26 -21.01 1.15
C PRO A 128 -9.36 -20.03 0.39
N SER A 129 -9.92 -19.29 -0.56
CA SER A 129 -9.17 -18.30 -1.35
C SER A 129 -8.67 -17.11 -0.53
N LEU A 130 -9.27 -16.85 0.64
CA LEU A 130 -8.87 -15.75 1.54
C LEU A 130 -7.52 -15.98 2.24
N ILE A 131 -6.98 -17.20 2.20
CA ILE A 131 -5.60 -17.49 2.64
C ILE A 131 -4.60 -16.71 1.78
N LEU A 132 -4.92 -16.57 0.49
CA LEU A 132 -4.14 -15.74 -0.42
C LEU A 132 -4.49 -14.27 -0.17
N GLY A 133 -3.50 -13.40 -0.09
CA GLY A 133 -3.74 -11.96 -0.11
C GLY A 133 -4.34 -11.52 -1.46
N ILE A 134 -4.86 -10.29 -1.52
CA ILE A 134 -5.46 -9.73 -2.73
C ILE A 134 -4.52 -9.87 -3.96
N GLY A 135 -3.22 -9.63 -3.79
CA GLY A 135 -2.25 -9.76 -4.88
C GLY A 135 -2.15 -11.17 -5.45
N ALA A 136 -2.01 -12.18 -4.61
CA ALA A 136 -1.92 -13.58 -5.03
C ALA A 136 -3.27 -14.13 -5.53
N ALA A 137 -4.38 -13.61 -5.02
CA ALA A 137 -5.72 -14.02 -5.42
C ALA A 137 -6.11 -13.56 -6.84
N HIS A 138 -5.32 -12.70 -7.48
CA HIS A 138 -5.47 -12.38 -8.90
C HIS A 138 -4.89 -13.45 -9.83
N VAL A 139 -4.07 -14.38 -9.31
CA VAL A 139 -3.46 -15.44 -10.10
C VAL A 139 -4.50 -16.55 -10.33
N PRO A 140 -4.85 -16.87 -11.58
CA PRO A 140 -5.73 -18.01 -11.87
C PRO A 140 -5.01 -19.32 -11.53
N PHE A 141 -5.73 -20.25 -10.91
CA PHE A 141 -5.22 -21.58 -10.53
C PHE A 141 -3.85 -21.52 -9.81
N PRO A 142 -3.74 -20.81 -8.68
CA PRO A 142 -2.46 -20.68 -7.97
C PRO A 142 -1.92 -22.02 -7.46
N GLU A 143 -2.79 -23.00 -7.20
CA GLU A 143 -2.47 -24.37 -6.80
C GLU A 143 -1.78 -25.18 -7.90
N HIS A 144 -1.89 -24.79 -9.17
CA HIS A 144 -1.21 -25.40 -10.31
C HIS A 144 0.20 -24.84 -10.53
N ASN A 145 0.57 -23.79 -9.81
CA ASN A 145 1.85 -23.13 -9.95
C ASN A 145 2.78 -23.42 -8.77
N ALA A 146 4.08 -23.33 -8.98
CA ALA A 146 5.04 -23.40 -7.90
C ALA A 146 4.91 -22.19 -6.96
N SER A 147 4.99 -22.41 -5.64
CA SER A 147 4.84 -21.36 -4.64
C SER A 147 5.73 -20.13 -4.88
N PRO A 148 7.03 -20.25 -5.27
CA PRO A 148 7.85 -19.08 -5.57
C PRO A 148 7.30 -18.25 -6.73
N ARG A 149 6.69 -18.88 -7.73
CA ARG A 149 6.12 -18.17 -8.89
C ARG A 149 4.83 -17.43 -8.55
N VAL A 150 4.01 -17.98 -7.66
CA VAL A 150 2.84 -17.26 -7.12
C VAL A 150 3.28 -16.05 -6.30
N THR A 151 4.30 -16.19 -5.48
CA THR A 151 4.89 -15.09 -4.71
C THR A 151 5.44 -13.98 -5.61
N MET A 152 6.18 -14.34 -6.68
CA MET A 152 6.67 -13.39 -7.68
C MET A 152 5.52 -12.69 -8.41
N GLY A 153 4.48 -13.44 -8.81
CA GLY A 153 3.28 -12.90 -9.44
C GLY A 153 2.54 -11.89 -8.56
N ALA A 154 2.41 -12.19 -7.27
CA ALA A 154 1.83 -11.27 -6.28
C ALA A 154 2.66 -9.98 -6.12
N GLY A 155 3.98 -10.06 -6.22
CA GLY A 155 4.86 -8.89 -6.25
C GLY A 155 4.71 -8.07 -7.54
N MET A 156 4.62 -8.73 -8.69
CA MET A 156 4.50 -8.07 -10.00
C MET A 156 3.15 -7.39 -10.22
N VAL A 157 2.07 -7.90 -9.65
CA VAL A 157 0.74 -7.25 -9.67
C VAL A 157 0.80 -5.83 -9.12
N LYS A 158 1.59 -5.59 -8.08
CA LYS A 158 1.76 -4.27 -7.46
C LYS A 158 2.55 -3.29 -8.33
N GLN A 159 3.26 -3.78 -9.34
CA GLN A 159 4.10 -2.99 -10.25
C GLN A 159 3.50 -2.92 -11.66
N ALA A 160 2.31 -3.48 -11.86
CA ALA A 160 1.65 -3.48 -13.15
C ALA A 160 1.29 -2.06 -13.59
N LEU A 161 1.52 -1.77 -14.86
CA LEU A 161 1.09 -0.52 -15.49
C LEU A 161 -0.33 -0.68 -16.04
N GLY A 162 -1.15 0.35 -15.84
CA GLY A 162 -2.53 0.33 -16.27
C GLY A 162 -3.18 1.70 -16.29
N PHE A 163 -4.49 1.71 -16.09
CA PHE A 163 -5.29 2.91 -15.95
C PHE A 163 -5.67 3.12 -14.47
N GLY A 164 -4.71 3.62 -13.67
CA GLY A 164 -4.85 3.70 -12.22
C GLY A 164 -5.82 4.76 -11.72
N ALA A 165 -6.09 5.83 -12.49
CA ALA A 165 -7.00 6.90 -12.13
C ALA A 165 -7.58 7.59 -13.36
N ALA A 166 -8.81 8.09 -13.26
CA ALA A 166 -9.46 8.85 -14.32
C ALA A 166 -8.76 10.19 -14.60
N ASN A 167 -8.24 10.83 -13.57
CA ASN A 167 -7.45 12.06 -13.66
C ASN A 167 -6.11 11.90 -12.93
N MET A 168 -5.05 11.69 -13.69
CA MET A 168 -3.70 11.55 -13.14
C MET A 168 -3.12 12.85 -12.61
N LYS A 169 -3.63 14.02 -13.07
CA LYS A 169 -3.11 15.33 -12.68
C LYS A 169 -3.41 15.71 -11.21
N ILE A 170 -4.48 15.16 -10.64
CA ILE A 170 -4.88 15.45 -9.26
C ILE A 170 -4.25 14.51 -8.23
N ARG A 171 -3.52 13.49 -8.67
CA ARG A 171 -2.86 12.54 -7.78
C ARG A 171 -1.54 13.12 -7.29
N PRO A 172 -1.23 13.02 -5.97
CA PRO A 172 0.00 13.54 -5.39
C PRO A 172 1.20 12.59 -5.58
N ASP A 173 1.13 11.67 -6.52
CA ASP A 173 2.19 10.70 -6.76
C ASP A 173 3.42 11.39 -7.35
N THR A 174 4.60 11.08 -6.80
CA THR A 174 5.87 11.62 -7.33
C THR A 174 6.13 11.13 -8.74
N ARG A 175 5.79 9.87 -9.04
CA ARG A 175 5.93 9.24 -10.34
C ARG A 175 4.71 8.39 -10.65
N GLY A 176 4.26 8.42 -11.90
CA GLY A 176 3.14 7.60 -12.33
C GLY A 176 3.22 7.30 -13.81
N HIS A 177 2.64 6.19 -14.21
CA HIS A 177 2.47 5.81 -15.61
C HIS A 177 1.00 5.58 -15.92
N LEU A 178 0.58 6.00 -17.09
CA LEU A 178 -0.72 5.69 -17.67
C LEU A 178 -0.50 4.86 -18.93
N LEU A 179 -0.88 3.58 -18.88
CA LEU A 179 -0.74 2.69 -20.01
C LEU A 179 -1.74 3.05 -21.12
N HIS A 180 -1.26 3.11 -22.37
CA HIS A 180 -2.13 3.24 -23.54
C HIS A 180 -2.72 1.89 -23.93
N TYR A 181 -3.93 1.92 -24.50
CA TYR A 181 -4.62 0.70 -24.97
C TYR A 181 -4.69 -0.41 -23.91
N VAL A 182 -4.97 0.01 -22.69
CA VAL A 182 -5.17 -0.92 -21.58
C VAL A 182 -6.32 -1.87 -21.89
N GLN A 183 -6.18 -3.14 -21.52
CA GLN A 183 -7.15 -4.18 -21.79
C GLN A 183 -7.55 -4.92 -20.52
N LYS A 184 -8.80 -5.34 -20.46
CA LYS A 184 -9.24 -6.29 -19.43
C LYS A 184 -8.58 -7.65 -19.67
N PRO A 185 -8.19 -8.37 -18.62
CA PRO A 185 -7.63 -9.70 -18.77
C PRO A 185 -8.66 -10.66 -19.38
N LEU A 186 -8.18 -11.57 -20.24
CA LEU A 186 -9.04 -12.61 -20.79
C LEU A 186 -9.46 -13.67 -19.76
N VAL A 187 -8.61 -13.87 -18.74
CA VAL A 187 -8.85 -14.77 -17.62
C VAL A 187 -8.71 -13.98 -16.34
N HIS A 188 -9.73 -14.06 -15.50
CA HIS A 188 -9.76 -13.36 -14.22
C HIS A 188 -10.29 -14.27 -13.11
N THR A 189 -10.11 -13.87 -11.87
CA THR A 189 -10.54 -14.62 -10.69
C THR A 189 -11.76 -13.96 -10.06
N GLN A 190 -12.46 -14.71 -9.23
CA GLN A 190 -13.57 -14.16 -8.44
C GLN A 190 -13.15 -12.95 -7.60
N THR A 191 -11.93 -12.96 -7.08
CA THR A 191 -11.39 -11.81 -6.33
C THR A 191 -11.28 -10.57 -7.21
N SER A 192 -10.85 -10.72 -8.48
CA SER A 192 -10.79 -9.61 -9.44
C SER A 192 -12.18 -8.98 -9.66
N ASP A 193 -13.21 -9.82 -9.75
CA ASP A 193 -14.59 -9.35 -9.91
C ASP A 193 -15.09 -8.62 -8.65
N LEU A 194 -14.82 -9.18 -7.48
CA LEU A 194 -15.27 -8.62 -6.19
C LEU A 194 -14.67 -7.23 -5.91
N ILE A 195 -13.42 -7.01 -6.25
CA ILE A 195 -12.74 -5.72 -6.05
C ILE A 195 -12.95 -4.74 -7.20
N GLY A 196 -13.63 -5.15 -8.28
CA GLY A 196 -13.88 -4.32 -9.45
C GLY A 196 -12.62 -3.97 -10.24
N SER A 197 -11.65 -4.90 -10.33
CA SER A 197 -10.39 -4.64 -11.05
C SER A 197 -10.59 -4.36 -12.53
N ASP A 198 -11.68 -4.83 -13.11
CA ASP A 198 -12.07 -4.58 -14.50
C ASP A 198 -12.44 -3.12 -14.79
N ASP A 199 -12.81 -2.34 -13.77
CA ASP A 199 -13.09 -0.90 -13.92
C ASP A 199 -11.82 -0.10 -14.15
N ARG A 200 -10.68 -0.62 -13.68
CA ARG A 200 -9.36 -0.01 -13.82
C ARG A 200 -8.31 -1.06 -14.16
N PRO A 201 -8.37 -1.63 -15.37
CA PRO A 201 -7.49 -2.71 -15.76
C PRO A 201 -6.03 -2.26 -15.82
N ALA A 202 -5.12 -3.20 -15.58
CA ALA A 202 -3.69 -2.98 -15.61
C ALA A 202 -3.01 -4.02 -16.49
N GLY A 203 -2.70 -3.66 -17.71
CA GLY A 203 -1.98 -4.50 -18.65
C GLY A 203 -2.64 -4.61 -20.01
N GLN A 204 -2.12 -5.54 -20.80
CA GLN A 204 -2.56 -5.86 -22.15
C GLN A 204 -2.51 -7.37 -22.33
N ASN A 205 -3.36 -7.91 -23.20
CA ASN A 205 -3.31 -9.33 -23.53
C ASN A 205 -2.33 -9.57 -24.68
N PHE A 206 -1.36 -10.48 -24.43
CA PHE A 206 -0.31 -10.79 -25.38
C PHE A 206 -0.50 -12.19 -25.97
N VAL A 207 -0.13 -12.36 -27.23
CA VAL A 207 0.14 -13.68 -27.79
C VAL A 207 1.57 -14.05 -27.45
N VAL A 208 1.75 -15.09 -26.64
CA VAL A 208 3.06 -15.52 -26.13
C VAL A 208 3.42 -16.86 -26.71
N ALA A 209 4.61 -16.96 -27.31
CA ALA A 209 5.22 -18.23 -27.71
C ALA A 209 6.35 -18.57 -26.74
N ILE A 210 6.27 -19.72 -26.08
CA ILE A 210 7.30 -20.21 -25.16
C ILE A 210 8.21 -21.16 -25.93
N LEU A 211 9.35 -20.62 -26.39
CA LEU A 211 10.34 -21.39 -27.16
C LEU A 211 11.73 -20.76 -27.01
N SER A 212 12.78 -21.52 -27.30
CA SER A 212 14.11 -20.95 -27.53
C SER A 212 14.19 -20.42 -28.96
N PHE A 213 14.49 -19.14 -29.11
CA PHE A 213 14.66 -18.50 -30.42
C PHE A 213 16.14 -18.18 -30.65
N GLU A 214 16.87 -19.13 -31.23
CA GLU A 214 18.30 -19.02 -31.57
C GLU A 214 19.21 -18.53 -30.40
N GLY A 215 18.76 -18.73 -29.16
CA GLY A 215 19.47 -18.30 -27.96
C GLY A 215 19.31 -16.83 -27.57
N TYR A 216 18.59 -16.01 -28.36
CA TYR A 216 18.45 -14.57 -28.06
C TYR A 216 17.49 -14.27 -26.89
N ASN A 217 16.71 -15.23 -26.44
CA ASN A 217 15.77 -15.11 -25.32
C ASN A 217 16.16 -15.97 -24.10
N ILE A 218 17.46 -16.24 -23.91
CA ILE A 218 17.98 -16.92 -22.73
C ILE A 218 18.20 -15.90 -21.61
N GLU A 219 18.24 -16.36 -20.35
CA GLU A 219 18.46 -15.55 -19.14
C GLU A 219 17.37 -14.45 -18.95
N ASP A 220 16.10 -14.86 -19.06
CA ASP A 220 14.91 -13.98 -18.93
C ASP A 220 14.77 -12.90 -20.03
N ALA A 221 15.51 -12.99 -21.12
CA ALA A 221 15.37 -12.10 -22.25
C ALA A 221 14.07 -12.38 -23.02
N LEU A 222 13.48 -11.31 -23.57
CA LEU A 222 12.24 -11.36 -24.34
C LEU A 222 12.48 -10.85 -25.77
N ILE A 223 11.79 -11.48 -26.73
CA ILE A 223 11.76 -11.03 -28.12
C ILE A 223 10.37 -10.52 -28.44
N PHE A 224 10.28 -9.28 -28.89
CA PHE A 224 9.01 -8.65 -29.26
C PHE A 224 8.87 -8.52 -30.77
N ASN A 225 7.65 -8.62 -31.25
CA ASN A 225 7.32 -8.29 -32.61
C ASN A 225 7.43 -6.77 -32.82
N LYS A 226 8.33 -6.33 -33.70
CA LYS A 226 8.57 -4.91 -33.98
C LYS A 226 7.30 -4.18 -34.45
N ALA A 227 6.51 -4.77 -35.32
CA ALA A 227 5.28 -4.16 -35.81
C ALA A 227 4.25 -3.94 -34.68
N SER A 228 4.23 -4.78 -33.65
CA SER A 228 3.39 -4.58 -32.46
C SER A 228 3.87 -3.41 -31.63
N ILE A 229 5.19 -3.25 -31.45
CA ILE A 229 5.79 -2.10 -30.76
C ILE A 229 5.47 -0.80 -31.53
N ASP A 230 5.65 -0.81 -32.85
CA ASP A 230 5.37 0.35 -33.71
C ASP A 230 3.89 0.79 -33.64
N ARG A 231 2.97 -0.17 -33.39
CA ARG A 231 1.54 0.10 -33.19
C ARG A 231 1.18 0.55 -31.78
N GLY A 232 2.14 0.59 -30.86
CA GLY A 232 1.94 1.12 -29.50
C GLY A 232 1.81 0.07 -28.40
N LEU A 233 2.28 -1.16 -28.62
CA LEU A 233 2.36 -2.16 -27.56
C LEU A 233 3.24 -1.67 -26.42
N GLY A 234 2.70 -1.67 -25.20
CA GLY A 234 3.42 -1.23 -24.00
C GLY A 234 3.70 0.28 -23.90
N ARG A 235 3.15 1.10 -24.79
CA ARG A 235 3.32 2.56 -24.73
C ARG A 235 2.61 3.12 -23.51
N SER A 236 3.25 4.02 -22.78
CA SER A 236 2.66 4.72 -21.64
C SER A 236 3.03 6.20 -21.62
N HIS A 237 2.20 7.01 -20.99
CA HIS A 237 2.58 8.35 -20.55
C HIS A 237 3.22 8.26 -19.17
N PHE A 238 4.36 8.92 -19.00
CA PHE A 238 5.01 9.07 -17.72
C PHE A 238 4.68 10.44 -17.13
N PHE A 239 4.25 10.45 -15.87
CA PHE A 239 3.98 11.65 -15.10
C PHE A 239 4.97 11.76 -13.96
N ARG A 240 5.46 12.94 -13.70
CA ARG A 240 6.28 13.26 -12.54
C ARG A 240 5.82 14.56 -11.92
N THR A 241 5.67 14.55 -10.60
CA THR A 241 5.35 15.73 -9.81
C THR A 241 6.64 16.34 -9.27
N TYR A 242 6.80 17.64 -9.47
CA TYR A 242 7.86 18.44 -8.88
C TYR A 242 7.22 19.37 -7.87
N GLU A 243 7.83 19.48 -6.69
CA GLU A 243 7.30 20.26 -5.58
C GLU A 243 8.33 21.28 -5.12
N GLY A 244 7.89 22.46 -4.75
CA GLY A 244 8.68 23.50 -4.12
C GLY A 244 7.92 24.11 -2.95
N GLU A 245 8.61 24.40 -1.84
CA GLU A 245 8.03 25.06 -0.68
C GLU A 245 8.86 26.27 -0.28
N GLU A 246 8.23 27.32 0.22
CA GLU A 246 8.88 28.44 0.87
C GLU A 246 9.10 28.12 2.34
N ARG A 247 10.34 28.08 2.75
CA ARG A 247 10.71 27.85 4.16
C ARG A 247 11.02 29.16 4.86
N ARG A 248 10.58 29.26 6.12
CA ARG A 248 10.97 30.35 7.02
C ARG A 248 12.12 29.89 7.90
N TYR A 249 13.14 30.72 8.02
CA TYR A 249 14.33 30.46 8.82
C TYR A 249 14.35 31.31 10.09
N PRO A 250 15.09 30.89 11.12
CA PRO A 250 15.36 31.73 12.29
C PRO A 250 15.97 33.05 11.83
N GLY A 251 15.52 34.17 12.42
CA GLY A 251 15.94 35.51 12.01
C GLY A 251 15.03 36.19 10.98
N GLY A 252 13.90 35.58 10.63
CA GLY A 252 12.89 36.19 9.75
C GLY A 252 13.19 36.07 8.25
N GLN A 253 14.26 35.39 7.89
CA GLN A 253 14.58 35.11 6.51
C GLN A 253 13.61 34.08 5.92
N VAL A 254 13.27 34.20 4.64
CA VAL A 254 12.29 33.35 3.94
C VAL A 254 12.80 33.00 2.54
N ASP A 255 12.59 31.75 2.14
CA ASP A 255 12.68 31.39 0.72
C ASP A 255 11.59 32.14 -0.06
N ARG A 256 11.82 32.38 -1.35
CA ARG A 256 10.81 32.94 -2.24
C ARG A 256 10.72 32.12 -3.51
N ILE A 257 9.50 31.87 -3.94
CA ILE A 257 9.25 31.32 -5.26
C ILE A 257 9.12 32.52 -6.20
N GLU A 258 10.10 32.68 -7.05
CA GLU A 258 10.24 33.80 -7.98
C GLU A 258 11.20 33.40 -9.12
N ALA A 259 11.14 34.08 -10.24
CA ALA A 259 12.17 33.92 -11.27
C ALA A 259 13.49 34.57 -10.76
N PRO A 260 14.57 33.78 -10.61
CA PRO A 260 15.82 34.34 -10.09
C PRO A 260 16.43 35.37 -11.05
N ASP A 261 16.89 36.51 -10.51
CA ASP A 261 17.61 37.52 -11.25
C ASP A 261 19.09 37.12 -11.49
N GLU A 262 19.76 37.76 -12.42
CA GLU A 262 21.18 37.51 -12.74
C GLU A 262 22.13 37.77 -11.56
N GLU A 263 21.71 38.56 -10.57
CA GLU A 263 22.49 38.87 -9.38
C GLU A 263 22.51 37.76 -8.32
N VAL A 264 21.64 36.75 -8.48
CA VAL A 264 21.51 35.64 -7.55
C VAL A 264 22.72 34.71 -7.67
N THR A 265 23.32 34.32 -6.55
CA THR A 265 24.47 33.43 -6.54
C THR A 265 24.07 32.01 -7.01
N GLY A 266 24.72 31.50 -8.04
CA GLY A 266 24.47 30.16 -8.58
C GLY A 266 23.31 30.07 -9.56
N ALA A 267 22.88 31.19 -10.12
CA ALA A 267 21.84 31.23 -11.16
C ALA A 267 22.24 30.38 -12.39
N HIS A 268 21.24 29.71 -12.99
CA HIS A 268 21.40 28.86 -14.19
C HIS A 268 21.43 29.77 -15.39
N GLY A 269 21.61 30.67 -15.78
CA GLY A 269 21.54 31.51 -16.99
C GLY A 269 20.09 31.81 -17.45
N ALA A 270 19.92 32.95 -18.03
CA ALA A 270 18.60 33.50 -18.41
C ALA A 270 17.77 32.56 -19.27
N GLU A 271 18.40 31.79 -20.16
CA GLU A 271 17.72 30.81 -21.01
C GLU A 271 16.97 29.72 -20.21
N SER A 272 17.46 29.33 -19.03
CA SER A 272 16.83 28.30 -18.21
C SER A 272 15.54 28.77 -17.54
N TYR A 273 15.36 30.06 -17.35
CA TYR A 273 14.20 30.67 -16.71
C TYR A 273 13.14 31.21 -17.68
N LYS A 274 13.40 31.17 -18.98
CA LYS A 274 12.55 31.79 -20.02
C LYS A 274 11.09 31.34 -20.03
N ASN A 275 10.83 30.15 -19.48
CA ASN A 275 9.52 29.52 -19.46
C ASN A 275 8.75 29.77 -18.15
N LEU A 276 9.37 30.46 -17.17
CA LEU A 276 8.72 30.83 -15.92
C LEU A 276 7.78 32.02 -16.12
N ASP A 277 6.68 32.01 -15.38
CA ASP A 277 5.79 33.16 -15.24
C ASP A 277 6.24 34.03 -14.05
N ASP A 278 5.58 35.18 -13.88
CA ASP A 278 5.86 36.16 -12.81
C ASP A 278 5.75 35.55 -11.40
N ASP A 279 4.99 34.45 -11.23
CA ASP A 279 4.85 33.69 -9.99
C ASP A 279 6.01 32.72 -9.72
N GLY A 280 7.00 32.65 -10.60
CA GLY A 280 8.13 31.74 -10.51
C GLY A 280 7.83 30.29 -10.91
N VAL A 281 6.66 30.01 -11.46
CA VAL A 281 6.28 28.64 -11.90
C VAL A 281 6.22 28.59 -13.41
N ILE A 282 6.57 27.45 -13.99
CA ILE A 282 6.55 27.26 -15.43
C ILE A 282 5.12 27.35 -15.99
N ASN A 283 4.98 27.99 -17.16
CA ASN A 283 3.71 28.06 -17.85
C ASN A 283 3.16 26.68 -18.22
N PRO A 284 1.84 26.43 -18.05
CA PRO A 284 1.20 25.21 -18.51
C PRO A 284 1.43 24.92 -19.99
N GLU A 285 1.44 23.65 -20.37
CA GLU A 285 1.60 23.17 -21.76
C GLU A 285 2.94 23.53 -22.42
N THR A 286 3.91 24.00 -21.65
CA THR A 286 5.25 24.33 -22.16
C THR A 286 6.06 23.04 -22.39
N VAL A 287 6.72 22.96 -23.54
CA VAL A 287 7.69 21.88 -23.80
C VAL A 287 9.01 22.23 -23.11
N VAL A 288 9.45 21.36 -22.24
CA VAL A 288 10.66 21.54 -21.42
C VAL A 288 11.82 20.66 -21.92
N ASN A 289 13.02 21.15 -21.72
CA ASN A 289 14.26 20.44 -22.03
C ASN A 289 15.10 20.24 -20.77
N GLU A 290 16.16 19.44 -20.87
CA GLU A 290 17.16 19.36 -19.81
C GLU A 290 17.68 20.79 -19.46
N LYS A 291 17.79 21.07 -18.19
CA LYS A 291 18.19 22.36 -17.59
C LYS A 291 17.14 23.47 -17.57
N ASP A 292 15.94 23.27 -18.13
CA ASP A 292 14.87 24.24 -17.95
C ASP A 292 14.42 24.20 -16.48
N VAL A 293 14.20 25.36 -15.90
CA VAL A 293 13.71 25.52 -14.54
C VAL A 293 12.19 25.41 -14.55
N LEU A 294 11.68 24.55 -13.69
CA LEU A 294 10.23 24.29 -13.53
C LEU A 294 9.62 25.16 -12.43
N ILE A 295 10.37 25.37 -11.35
CA ILE A 295 9.99 26.22 -10.22
C ILE A 295 11.22 27.05 -9.87
N GLY A 296 11.17 28.34 -10.12
CA GLY A 296 12.19 29.29 -9.72
C GLY A 296 12.10 29.53 -8.22
N LYS A 297 13.22 29.40 -7.52
CA LYS A 297 13.27 29.60 -6.08
C LYS A 297 14.58 30.22 -5.66
N THR A 298 14.48 31.23 -4.81
CA THR A 298 15.65 31.86 -4.19
C THR A 298 15.63 31.66 -2.67
N SER A 299 16.79 31.35 -2.11
CA SER A 299 16.97 31.16 -0.67
C SER A 299 17.95 32.19 -0.10
N PRO A 300 17.83 32.58 1.17
CA PRO A 300 18.80 33.46 1.80
C PRO A 300 20.19 32.79 1.89
N PRO A 301 21.28 33.58 2.01
CA PRO A 301 22.62 33.02 2.18
C PRO A 301 22.71 32.14 3.43
N ARG A 302 23.49 31.06 3.36
CA ARG A 302 23.63 30.11 4.50
C ARG A 302 24.47 30.68 5.68
N PHE A 303 25.36 31.61 5.38
CA PHE A 303 26.21 32.25 6.36
C PHE A 303 26.07 33.75 6.19
N LEU A 304 25.87 34.47 7.28
CA LEU A 304 26.13 35.90 7.34
C LEU A 304 27.67 36.02 7.19
N GLU A 305 28.15 36.48 6.04
CA GLU A 305 29.54 36.89 5.93
C GLU A 305 29.74 38.03 6.92
N GLU A 306 30.68 37.87 7.86
CA GLU A 306 31.04 38.96 8.77
C GLU A 306 31.43 40.16 7.90
N PRO A 307 30.96 41.37 8.23
CA PRO A 307 31.27 42.55 7.44
C PRO A 307 32.77 42.85 7.56
N THR A 308 33.53 42.36 6.62
CA THR A 308 34.90 42.82 6.41
C THR A 308 34.84 44.11 5.63
N SER A 309 34.97 45.24 6.40
CA SER A 309 35.13 46.63 5.92
C SER A 309 33.96 47.27 5.15
N ASP A 310 33.43 48.37 5.66
CA ASP A 310 32.78 49.59 5.14
C ASP A 310 32.08 49.62 3.75
N LEU A 311 31.82 48.49 3.12
CA LEU A 311 31.00 48.38 1.92
C LEU A 311 29.73 47.63 2.29
N ILE A 312 28.58 48.23 2.04
CA ILE A 312 27.25 47.65 2.14
C ILE A 312 27.25 46.37 1.28
N THR A 313 27.49 45.23 1.90
CA THR A 313 27.34 43.91 1.25
C THR A 313 25.85 43.69 1.05
N VAL A 314 25.38 43.84 -0.19
CA VAL A 314 24.08 43.40 -0.59
C VAL A 314 24.04 41.89 -0.34
N GLU A 315 23.15 41.44 0.57
CA GLU A 315 22.94 40.03 0.85
C GLU A 315 22.48 39.34 -0.43
N LYS A 316 23.40 38.64 -1.12
CA LYS A 316 23.07 37.91 -2.34
C LYS A 316 22.32 36.64 -1.97
N ARG A 317 21.09 36.52 -2.42
CA ARG A 317 20.31 35.29 -2.36
C ARG A 317 20.98 34.20 -3.21
N ARG A 318 20.65 32.95 -2.97
CA ARG A 318 21.16 31.78 -3.71
C ARG A 318 20.02 31.17 -4.52
N ASP A 319 20.34 30.73 -5.70
CA ASP A 319 19.42 29.92 -6.49
C ASP A 319 19.28 28.51 -5.90
N THR A 320 18.05 28.11 -5.67
CA THR A 320 17.62 26.79 -5.20
C THR A 320 16.45 26.26 -6.01
N SER A 321 16.37 26.68 -7.24
CA SER A 321 15.33 26.33 -8.21
C SER A 321 15.27 24.84 -8.48
N VAL A 322 14.08 24.35 -8.86
CA VAL A 322 13.85 22.97 -9.26
C VAL A 322 13.96 22.86 -10.76
N THR A 323 14.92 22.10 -11.24
CA THR A 323 15.14 21.82 -12.66
C THR A 323 14.55 20.48 -13.07
N MET A 324 14.35 20.30 -14.38
CA MET A 324 13.95 19.04 -14.97
C MET A 324 15.04 17.96 -14.80
#